data_c243919c4d582b38596d9db317a13082
#
_entry.id   c243919c4d582b38596d9db317a13082
#
_cell.length_a   1.000
_cell.length_b   1.000
_cell.length_c   1.000
_cell.angle_alpha   90.00
_cell.angle_beta   90.00
_cell.angle_gamma   90.00
#
_symmetry.space_group_name_H-M   'P 1'
#
loop_
_entity.id
_entity.type
_entity.pdbx_description
1 polymer ?
#
loop_
_entity_poly.entity_id
_entity_poly.type
_entity_poly.pdbx_seq_one_letter_code
_entity_poly.pdbx_strand_id
1 'polypeptide(L)' 'MHENTGNGIQMKNKIKVYRAMHDMTQEALAQKLRVTRQTILAIEKGKYDPSLELAFKIAGFFGVTIEEIFVYDETQSP' A
#
# COMPACT_ATOMS: atom_id res chain seq x y z
N MET A 1 7.84 -3.07 19.76
CA MET A 1 7.75 -2.55 19.57
C MET A 1 7.46 -1.91 19.26
N HIS A 2 7.67 -1.61 19.23
CA HIS A 2 7.51 -1.04 19.05
C HIS A 2 7.11 -0.30 18.62
N GLU A 3 7.10 0.06 18.63
CA GLU A 3 6.77 0.73 18.19
C GLU A 3 6.79 1.71 17.78
N ASN A 4 6.90 2.00 17.24
CA ASN A 4 6.99 3.00 16.91
C ASN A 4 6.15 3.86 16.65
N THR A 5 5.91 3.90 17.10
CA THR A 5 4.87 4.42 16.78
C THR A 5 4.74 5.78 16.70
N GLY A 6 4.01 6.32 16.21
CA GLY A 6 3.66 7.62 16.14
C GLY A 6 4.73 8.58 15.98
N ASN A 7 5.89 8.19 16.06
CA ASN A 7 6.86 9.18 15.94
C ASN A 7 7.37 9.26 14.59
N GLY A 8 6.56 9.11 13.67
CA GLY A 8 6.89 9.81 12.63
C GLY A 8 7.26 9.24 11.34
N ILE A 9 7.81 8.14 11.19
CA ILE A 9 8.08 7.61 9.87
C ILE A 9 6.89 6.83 9.41
N GLN A 10 6.36 7.20 8.26
CA GLN A 10 5.19 6.54 7.73
C GLN A 10 5.41 6.12 6.30
N MET A 11 4.85 4.97 5.95
CA MET A 11 4.75 4.59 4.55
C MET A 11 3.39 5.05 4.05
N LYS A 12 3.42 5.87 3.03
CA LYS A 12 2.22 6.28 2.34
C LYS A 12 2.14 5.51 1.04
N ASN A 13 0.94 5.43 0.47
CA ASN A 13 0.84 4.71 -0.78
C ASN A 13 -0.17 5.37 -1.70
N LYS A 14 -0.07 5.03 -2.97
CA LYS A 14 -0.93 5.57 -4.00
C LYS A 14 -1.81 4.48 -4.60
N ILE A 15 -2.09 3.43 -3.83
CA ILE A 15 -2.88 2.31 -4.34
C ILE A 15 -4.24 2.80 -4.82
N LYS A 16 -4.88 3.66 -4.03
CA LYS A 16 -6.19 4.18 -4.39
C LYS A 16 -6.15 4.93 -5.72
N VAL A 17 -5.08 5.69 -5.94
CA VAL A 17 -4.92 6.44 -7.19
C VAL A 17 -4.79 5.46 -8.37
N TYR A 18 -3.94 4.46 -8.23
CA TYR A 18 -3.75 3.49 -9.32
C TYR A 18 -5.00 2.66 -9.55
N ARG A 19 -5.73 2.31 -8.48
CA ARG A 19 -7.01 1.63 -8.66
C ARG A 19 -7.98 2.49 -9.48
N ALA A 20 -8.05 3.77 -9.13
CA ALA A 20 -8.96 4.68 -9.83
C ALA A 20 -8.59 4.80 -11.30
N MET A 21 -7.31 4.82 -11.59
CA MET A 21 -6.85 4.90 -12.97
C MET A 21 -7.25 3.68 -13.78
N HIS A 22 -7.46 2.55 -13.11
CA HIS A 22 -7.84 1.30 -13.77
C HIS A 22 -9.31 0.94 -13.52
N ASP A 23 -10.08 1.86 -12.94
CA ASP A 23 -11.50 1.62 -12.63
C ASP A 23 -11.70 0.37 -11.80
N MET A 24 -10.86 0.17 -10.78
CA MET A 24 -10.91 -1.02 -9.95
C MET A 24 -11.40 -0.70 -8.56
N THR A 25 -12.29 -1.57 -8.05
CA THR A 25 -12.69 -1.51 -6.65
C THR A 25 -11.62 -2.18 -5.79
N GLN A 26 -11.70 -1.96 -4.48
CA GLN A 26 -10.83 -2.66 -3.54
C GLN A 26 -11.01 -4.16 -3.66
N GLU A 27 -12.26 -4.59 -3.81
CA GLU A 27 -12.55 -6.02 -3.94
C GLU A 27 -11.92 -6.61 -5.19
N ALA A 28 -12.01 -5.90 -6.30
CA ALA A 28 -11.44 -6.39 -7.55
C ALA A 28 -9.92 -6.53 -7.44
N LEU A 29 -9.26 -5.54 -6.83
CA LEU A 29 -7.82 -5.61 -6.66
C LEU A 29 -7.45 -6.75 -5.71
N ALA A 30 -8.21 -6.90 -4.63
CA ALA A 30 -7.93 -7.97 -3.67
C ALA A 30 -8.00 -9.33 -4.35
N GLN A 31 -9.00 -9.54 -5.22
CA GLN A 31 -9.13 -10.80 -5.93
C GLN A 31 -7.94 -11.05 -6.85
N LYS A 32 -7.49 -10.01 -7.55
CA LYS A 32 -6.34 -10.17 -8.45
C LYS A 32 -5.08 -10.52 -7.70
N LEU A 33 -4.92 -9.99 -6.49
CA LEU A 33 -3.73 -10.23 -5.70
C LEU A 33 -3.86 -11.42 -4.75
N ARG A 34 -5.04 -12.03 -4.71
CA ARG A 34 -5.33 -13.18 -3.85
C ARG A 34 -5.18 -12.85 -2.38
N VAL A 35 -5.65 -11.69 -2.01
CA VAL A 35 -5.74 -11.29 -0.61
C VAL A 35 -7.16 -10.87 -0.33
N THR A 36 -7.47 -10.60 0.93
CA THR A 36 -8.82 -10.17 1.29
C THR A 36 -8.98 -8.67 1.03
N ARG A 37 -10.24 -8.26 0.85
CA ARG A 37 -10.54 -6.84 0.73
C ARG A 37 -10.07 -6.07 1.96
N GLN A 38 -10.19 -6.70 3.14
CA GLN A 38 -9.73 -6.08 4.38
C GLN A 38 -8.24 -5.73 4.33
N THR A 39 -7.45 -6.60 3.72
CA THR A 39 -6.03 -6.34 3.57
C THR A 39 -5.79 -5.09 2.73
N ILE A 40 -6.48 -4.97 1.61
CA ILE A 40 -6.33 -3.80 0.74
C ILE A 40 -6.76 -2.54 1.49
N LEU A 41 -7.89 -2.62 2.18
CA LEU A 41 -8.40 -1.47 2.93
C LEU A 41 -7.40 -1.01 3.98
N ALA A 42 -6.83 -1.95 4.73
CA ALA A 42 -5.89 -1.61 5.79
C ALA A 42 -4.61 -1.00 5.22
N ILE A 43 -4.12 -1.51 4.09
CA ILE A 43 -2.93 -0.96 3.47
C ILE A 43 -3.19 0.47 2.99
N GLU A 44 -4.33 0.68 2.32
CA GLU A 44 -4.64 2.01 1.80
C GLU A 44 -4.76 3.04 2.91
N LYS A 45 -5.23 2.62 4.07
CA LYS A 45 -5.38 3.53 5.21
C LYS A 45 -4.10 3.72 5.99
N GLY A 46 -3.04 3.03 5.61
CA GLY A 46 -1.77 3.14 6.31
C GLY A 46 -1.74 2.43 7.65
N LYS A 47 -2.68 1.52 7.88
CA LYS A 47 -2.74 0.79 9.14
C LYS A 47 -2.01 -0.53 9.08
N TYR A 48 -1.54 -0.91 7.93
CA TYR A 48 -0.87 -2.17 7.72
C TYR A 48 0.10 -2.02 6.56
N ASP A 49 1.36 -2.32 6.81
CA ASP A 49 2.36 -2.30 5.75
C ASP A 49 2.41 -3.69 5.13
N PRO A 50 2.31 -3.78 3.81
CA PRO A 50 2.34 -5.09 3.18
C PRO A 50 3.72 -5.73 3.33
N SER A 51 3.75 -7.06 3.26
CA SER A 51 5.01 -7.75 3.14
C SER A 51 5.71 -7.29 1.86
N LEU A 52 7.01 -7.52 1.81
CA LEU A 52 7.75 -7.15 0.61
C LEU A 52 7.20 -7.87 -0.61
N GLU A 53 6.85 -9.15 -0.44
CA GLU A 53 6.28 -9.91 -1.55
C GLU A 53 4.99 -9.28 -2.04
N LEU A 54 4.10 -8.90 -1.12
CA LEU A 54 2.84 -8.30 -1.51
C LEU A 54 3.05 -6.93 -2.15
N ALA A 55 4.01 -6.17 -1.65
CA ALA A 55 4.33 -4.88 -2.25
C ALA A 55 4.79 -5.03 -3.70
N PHE A 56 5.63 -6.03 -3.97
CA PHE A 56 6.05 -6.31 -5.34
C PHE A 56 4.87 -6.75 -6.20
N LYS A 57 3.97 -7.57 -5.66
CA LYS A 57 2.79 -8.00 -6.41
C LYS A 57 1.90 -6.81 -6.77
N ILE A 58 1.71 -5.90 -5.83
CA ILE A 58 0.88 -4.72 -6.08
C ILE A 58 1.50 -3.87 -7.18
N ALA A 59 2.78 -3.56 -7.03
CA ALA A 59 3.47 -2.73 -8.01
C ALA A 59 3.49 -3.41 -9.38
N GLY A 60 3.77 -4.70 -9.40
CA GLY A 60 3.80 -5.45 -10.64
C GLY A 60 2.46 -5.50 -11.34
N PHE A 61 1.38 -5.61 -10.56
CA PHE A 61 0.04 -5.64 -11.17
C PHE A 61 -0.24 -4.32 -11.91
N PHE A 62 0.17 -3.20 -11.34
CA PHE A 62 -0.05 -1.91 -11.98
C PHE A 62 1.07 -1.53 -12.95
N GLY A 63 2.10 -2.35 -13.07
CA GLY A 63 3.18 -2.10 -14.00
C GLY A 63 4.08 -0.94 -13.60
N VAL A 64 4.24 -0.73 -12.30
CA VAL A 64 5.06 0.36 -11.78
C VAL A 64 6.07 -0.21 -10.80
N THR A 65 7.02 0.62 -10.38
CA THR A 65 7.97 0.21 -9.36
C THR A 65 7.36 0.38 -7.97
N ILE A 66 7.98 -0.27 -6.99
CA ILE A 66 7.54 -0.11 -5.62
C ILE A 66 7.61 1.36 -5.21
N GLU A 67 8.68 2.05 -5.61
CA GLU A 67 8.86 3.44 -5.22
C GLU A 67 7.83 4.36 -5.83
N GLU A 68 7.24 3.95 -6.94
CA GLU A 68 6.19 4.76 -7.55
C GLU A 68 4.88 4.67 -6.80
N ILE A 69 4.66 3.57 -6.11
CA ILE A 69 3.37 3.37 -5.46
C ILE A 69 3.45 3.44 -3.93
N PHE A 70 4.60 3.12 -3.34
CA PHE A 70 4.80 3.23 -1.90
C PHE A 70 5.81 4.34 -1.63
N VAL A 71 5.42 5.30 -0.81
CA VAL A 71 6.23 6.48 -0.55
C VAL A 71 6.70 6.47 0.88
N TYR A 72 8.00 6.42 1.06
CA TYR A 72 8.60 6.47 2.38
C TYR A 72 8.79 7.92 2.77
N ASP A 73 8.05 8.37 3.77
CA ASP A 73 8.00 9.78 4.11
C ASP A 73 8.82 10.03 5.36
N GLU A 74 10.07 10.40 5.17
CA GLU A 74 10.94 10.69 6.29
C GLU A 74 10.68 12.05 6.90
N THR A 75 9.93 12.89 6.22
CA THR A 75 9.67 14.22 6.76
C THR A 75 8.80 14.18 8.00
N GLN A 76 8.18 13.04 8.26
CA GLN A 76 7.38 12.86 9.46
C GLN A 76 8.24 12.63 10.69
N SER A 77 9.50 12.31 10.51
CA SER A 77 10.38 12.04 11.63
C SER A 77 10.56 13.27 12.48
N PRO A 78 10.65 13.11 13.78
CA PRO A 78 10.89 14.24 14.66
C PRO A 78 12.22 14.89 14.38
#